data_c561a650bd7d1cecbb40201b78617a77
#
_entry.id   c561a650bd7d1cecbb40201b78617a77
#
_cell.length_a   1.000
_cell.length_b   1.000
_cell.length_c   1.000
_cell.angle_alpha   90.00
_cell.angle_beta   90.00
_cell.angle_gamma   90.00
#
_symmetry.space_group_name_H-M   'P 1'
#
loop_
_entity.id
_entity.type
_entity.pdbx_description
1 polymer ?
#
loop_
_entity_poly.entity_id
_entity_poly.type
_entity_poly.pdbx_seq_one_letter_code
_entity_poly.pdbx_strand_id
1 'polypeptide(L)'
;IRLGHVQPDEELSQQTRLEQTRAELPLLRNQIQQNGHLLAVLLGRAPAERPVPDFRLEDFTLPPQLPLLIPSELVHARPDILGAEALLHAANAEYGVAISRLYPQLTLSAGLATQALTPEELFGGSSIIWNLMGQITQPLFDPALPAEKRAALAAFDAAAANYQHVVLEALRNVADILKRVENDSDRLEAFAAADRAKSAWLETMERR
;
A
#
# COMPACT_ATOMS: atom_id res chain seq x y z
N ILE A 1 34.91 5.64 -43.15
CA ILE A 1 34.87 4.57 -44.21
C ILE A 1 35.92 4.90 -45.30
N ARG A 2 37.21 4.76 -44.98
CA ARG A 2 38.28 4.95 -45.95
C ARG A 2 39.20 3.72 -46.13
N LEU A 3 38.78 2.55 -45.61
CA LEU A 3 39.57 1.31 -45.63
C LEU A 3 38.81 0.13 -46.27
N GLY A 4 38.10 0.36 -47.33
CA GLY A 4 37.87 -0.54 -48.47
C GLY A 4 37.47 -2.02 -48.27
N HIS A 5 37.04 -2.50 -47.07
CA HIS A 5 36.75 -3.92 -46.84
C HIS A 5 35.48 -4.23 -45.98
N VAL A 6 34.61 -3.25 -45.74
CA VAL A 6 33.31 -3.55 -45.11
C VAL A 6 32.31 -3.78 -46.22
N GLN A 7 31.66 -4.95 -46.22
CA GLN A 7 30.64 -5.27 -47.22
C GLN A 7 29.41 -4.36 -46.95
N PRO A 8 28.72 -3.87 -48.00
CA PRO A 8 27.53 -3.01 -47.84
C PRO A 8 26.43 -3.60 -46.91
N ASP A 9 26.33 -4.92 -46.87
CA ASP A 9 25.38 -5.63 -46.03
C ASP A 9 25.69 -5.49 -44.52
N GLU A 10 26.98 -5.38 -44.19
CA GLU A 10 27.41 -5.22 -42.79
C GLU A 10 27.14 -3.80 -42.29
N GLU A 11 27.31 -2.78 -43.13
CA GLU A 11 26.94 -1.40 -42.85
C GLU A 11 25.44 -1.28 -42.61
N LEU A 12 24.59 -1.84 -43.49
CA LEU A 12 23.14 -1.84 -43.35
C LEU A 12 22.67 -2.60 -42.08
N SER A 13 23.34 -3.68 -41.75
CA SER A 13 23.09 -4.44 -40.52
C SER A 13 23.36 -3.59 -39.26
N GLN A 14 24.51 -2.91 -39.21
CA GLN A 14 24.87 -2.03 -38.10
C GLN A 14 23.93 -0.81 -38.00
N GLN A 15 23.54 -0.24 -39.14
CA GLN A 15 22.58 0.86 -39.19
C GLN A 15 21.19 0.42 -38.69
N THR A 16 20.74 -0.76 -39.11
CA THR A 16 19.48 -1.33 -38.60
C THR A 16 19.53 -1.49 -37.07
N ARG A 17 20.61 -2.01 -36.53
CA ARG A 17 20.82 -2.18 -35.09
C ARG A 17 20.84 -0.85 -34.33
N LEU A 18 21.46 0.17 -34.92
CA LEU A 18 21.47 1.53 -34.37
C LEU A 18 20.05 2.11 -34.30
N GLU A 19 19.27 2.00 -35.37
CA GLU A 19 17.92 2.52 -35.41
C GLU A 19 16.98 1.75 -34.46
N GLN A 20 17.16 0.43 -34.31
CA GLN A 20 16.45 -0.37 -33.32
C GLN A 20 16.76 0.11 -31.90
N THR A 21 18.03 0.34 -31.56
CA THR A 21 18.43 0.88 -30.25
C THR A 21 17.88 2.31 -30.03
N ARG A 22 17.86 3.14 -31.07
CA ARG A 22 17.26 4.47 -31.02
C ARG A 22 15.76 4.43 -30.78
N ALA A 23 15.05 3.43 -31.29
CA ALA A 23 13.64 3.24 -31.08
C ALA A 23 13.28 2.88 -29.61
N GLU A 24 14.23 2.37 -28.84
CA GLU A 24 14.05 2.10 -27.40
C GLU A 24 14.06 3.39 -26.55
N LEU A 25 14.75 4.45 -27.00
CA LEU A 25 14.88 5.70 -26.23
C LEU A 25 13.54 6.36 -25.90
N PRO A 26 12.55 6.48 -26.82
CA PRO A 26 11.26 7.04 -26.50
C PRO A 26 10.49 6.22 -25.44
N LEU A 27 10.63 4.90 -25.44
CA LEU A 27 10.03 4.00 -24.45
C LEU A 27 10.59 4.29 -23.05
N LEU A 28 11.91 4.37 -22.93
CA LEU A 28 12.57 4.70 -21.65
C LEU A 28 12.20 6.10 -21.15
N ARG A 29 12.14 7.08 -22.05
CA ARG A 29 11.70 8.44 -21.69
C ARG A 29 10.25 8.47 -21.19
N ASN A 30 9.37 7.69 -21.82
CA ASN A 30 8.00 7.57 -21.37
C ASN A 30 7.93 6.93 -19.97
N GLN A 31 8.71 5.89 -19.69
CA GLN A 31 8.78 5.26 -18.37
C GLN A 31 9.29 6.23 -17.30
N ILE A 32 10.30 7.04 -17.59
CA ILE A 32 10.80 8.07 -16.68
C ILE A 32 9.68 9.07 -16.36
N GLN A 33 8.95 9.55 -17.38
CA GLN A 33 7.84 10.48 -17.16
C GLN A 33 6.72 9.86 -16.33
N GLN A 34 6.33 8.62 -16.63
CA GLN A 34 5.30 7.90 -15.86
C GLN A 34 5.70 7.72 -14.39
N ASN A 35 6.95 7.36 -14.13
CA ASN A 35 7.47 7.26 -12.77
C ASN A 35 7.49 8.62 -12.07
N GLY A 36 7.84 9.70 -12.79
CA GLY A 36 7.74 11.06 -12.29
C GLY A 36 6.32 11.46 -11.91
N HIS A 37 5.33 11.11 -12.74
CA HIS A 37 3.91 11.35 -12.43
C HIS A 37 3.48 10.55 -11.19
N LEU A 38 3.90 9.29 -11.07
CA LEU A 38 3.61 8.46 -9.90
C LEU A 38 4.19 9.07 -8.62
N LEU A 39 5.45 9.52 -8.67
CA LEU A 39 6.09 10.20 -7.53
C LEU A 39 5.34 11.48 -7.13
N ALA A 40 4.88 12.29 -8.11
CA ALA A 40 4.08 13.47 -7.81
C ALA A 40 2.80 13.12 -7.07
N VAL A 41 2.09 12.08 -7.51
CA VAL A 41 0.87 11.58 -6.86
C VAL A 41 1.15 11.07 -5.44
N LEU A 42 2.23 10.32 -5.24
CA LEU A 42 2.63 9.82 -3.91
C LEU A 42 2.99 10.96 -2.94
N LEU A 43 3.45 12.09 -3.47
CA LEU A 43 3.70 13.33 -2.71
C LEU A 43 2.44 14.19 -2.51
N GLY A 44 1.27 13.72 -2.96
CA GLY A 44 0.01 14.46 -2.87
C GLY A 44 -0.06 15.69 -3.78
N ARG A 45 0.68 15.69 -4.92
CA ARG A 45 0.77 16.81 -5.86
C ARG A 45 0.21 16.42 -7.22
N ALA A 46 -0.37 17.39 -7.94
CA ALA A 46 -0.73 17.18 -9.33
C ALA A 46 0.53 17.08 -10.22
N PRO A 47 0.61 16.12 -11.15
CA PRO A 47 1.78 15.93 -12.02
C PRO A 47 2.21 17.19 -12.80
N ALA A 48 1.27 18.11 -13.07
CA ALA A 48 1.51 19.34 -13.80
C ALA A 48 2.02 20.53 -12.94
N GLU A 49 1.95 20.43 -11.61
CA GLU A 49 2.23 21.60 -10.74
C GLU A 49 3.73 21.84 -10.50
N ARG A 50 4.53 20.81 -10.44
CA ARG A 50 6.00 20.91 -10.35
C ARG A 50 6.66 19.68 -10.94
N PRO A 51 7.70 19.85 -11.76
CA PRO A 51 8.50 18.73 -12.21
C PRO A 51 9.15 18.05 -10.99
N VAL A 52 9.09 16.72 -10.98
CA VAL A 52 9.85 15.91 -10.04
C VAL A 52 11.35 16.16 -10.31
N PRO A 53 12.20 16.25 -9.27
CA PRO A 53 13.65 16.41 -9.47
C PRO A 53 14.19 15.35 -10.43
N ASP A 54 15.11 15.78 -11.29
CA ASP A 54 15.80 14.86 -12.21
C ASP A 54 16.86 14.10 -11.40
N PHE A 55 16.63 12.79 -11.23
CA PHE A 55 17.55 11.92 -10.51
C PHE A 55 18.54 11.31 -11.48
N ARG A 56 19.82 11.36 -11.14
CA ARG A 56 20.88 10.66 -11.85
C ARG A 56 21.27 9.39 -11.09
N LEU A 57 21.75 8.38 -11.80
CA LEU A 57 22.19 7.13 -11.20
C LEU A 57 23.31 7.34 -10.16
N GLU A 58 24.18 8.33 -10.42
CA GLU A 58 25.31 8.71 -9.57
C GLU A 58 24.87 9.33 -8.21
N ASP A 59 23.64 9.85 -8.14
CA ASP A 59 23.07 10.39 -6.91
C ASP A 59 22.73 9.29 -5.88
N PHE A 60 22.71 8.02 -6.33
CA PHE A 60 22.36 6.88 -5.49
C PHE A 60 23.60 6.08 -5.11
N THR A 61 23.84 5.95 -3.82
CA THR A 61 24.85 5.02 -3.29
C THR A 61 24.19 3.74 -2.84
N LEU A 62 24.62 2.62 -3.40
CA LEU A 62 24.14 1.31 -2.95
C LEU A 62 24.67 1.03 -1.52
N PRO A 63 23.82 0.56 -0.60
CA PRO A 63 24.27 0.15 0.71
C PRO A 63 25.26 -1.02 0.56
N PRO A 64 26.39 -1.01 1.29
CA PRO A 64 27.45 -2.02 1.14
C PRO A 64 27.03 -3.42 1.58
N GLN A 65 25.97 -3.53 2.38
CA GLN A 65 25.39 -4.78 2.82
C GLN A 65 23.86 -4.67 2.83
N LEU A 66 23.20 -5.50 2.05
CA LEU A 66 21.75 -5.66 2.12
C LEU A 66 21.46 -6.77 3.13
N PRO A 67 20.60 -6.54 4.16
CA PRO A 67 20.17 -7.58 5.07
C PRO A 67 19.38 -8.64 4.30
N LEU A 68 19.96 -9.83 4.15
CA LEU A 68 19.30 -10.97 3.50
C LEU A 68 18.21 -11.62 4.36
N LEU A 69 18.16 -11.28 5.63
CA LEU A 69 17.17 -11.77 6.58
C LEU A 69 16.31 -10.58 7.01
N ILE A 70 15.05 -10.61 6.65
CA ILE A 70 14.07 -9.65 7.16
C ILE A 70 13.46 -10.28 8.42
N PRO A 71 13.69 -9.71 9.62
CA PRO A 71 13.04 -10.17 10.84
C PRO A 71 11.52 -10.17 10.67
N SER A 72 10.85 -11.19 11.21
CA SER A 72 9.37 -11.27 11.21
C SER A 72 8.71 -10.01 11.79
N GLU A 73 9.39 -9.30 12.68
CA GLU A 73 8.97 -8.01 13.24
C GLU A 73 8.74 -6.92 12.16
N LEU A 74 9.58 -6.88 11.10
CA LEU A 74 9.37 -5.93 10.00
C LEU A 74 8.11 -6.26 9.19
N VAL A 75 7.75 -7.53 9.08
CA VAL A 75 6.52 -7.95 8.39
C VAL A 75 5.31 -7.48 9.19
N HIS A 76 5.33 -7.62 10.52
CA HIS A 76 4.27 -7.13 11.41
C HIS A 76 4.15 -5.60 11.47
N ALA A 77 5.22 -4.86 11.21
CA ALA A 77 5.20 -3.40 11.19
C ALA A 77 4.66 -2.81 9.87
N ARG A 78 4.31 -3.64 8.88
CA ARG A 78 3.81 -3.17 7.58
C ARG A 78 2.43 -2.52 7.73
N PRO A 79 2.20 -1.32 7.14
CA PRO A 79 0.92 -0.61 7.25
C PRO A 79 -0.28 -1.38 6.68
N ASP A 80 -0.08 -2.19 5.62
CA ASP A 80 -1.11 -3.03 5.02
C ASP A 80 -1.57 -4.15 5.97
N ILE A 81 -0.64 -4.78 6.69
CA ILE A 81 -0.94 -5.81 7.70
C ILE A 81 -1.64 -5.19 8.90
N LEU A 82 -1.14 -4.05 9.42
CA LEU A 82 -1.79 -3.32 10.52
C LEU A 82 -3.20 -2.86 10.16
N GLY A 83 -3.41 -2.42 8.91
CA GLY A 83 -4.73 -2.06 8.41
C GLY A 83 -5.69 -3.26 8.36
N ALA A 84 -5.23 -4.42 7.87
CA ALA A 84 -6.03 -5.64 7.83
C ALA A 84 -6.34 -6.18 9.24
N GLU A 85 -5.40 -6.07 10.19
CA GLU A 85 -5.60 -6.40 11.59
C GLU A 85 -6.65 -5.51 12.25
N ALA A 86 -6.60 -4.20 12.01
CA ALA A 86 -7.60 -3.27 12.51
C ALA A 86 -9.01 -3.57 11.99
N LEU A 87 -9.14 -3.96 10.71
CA LEU A 87 -10.41 -4.39 10.12
C LEU A 87 -10.92 -5.70 10.76
N LEU A 88 -10.03 -6.63 11.06
CA LEU A 88 -10.39 -7.87 11.79
C LEU A 88 -10.89 -7.55 13.19
N HIS A 89 -10.24 -6.64 13.92
CA HIS A 89 -10.70 -6.16 15.23
C HIS A 89 -12.06 -5.49 15.15
N ALA A 90 -12.31 -4.67 14.14
CA ALA A 90 -13.60 -4.02 13.93
C ALA A 90 -14.70 -5.07 13.69
N ALA A 91 -14.48 -6.06 12.83
CA ALA A 91 -15.44 -7.13 12.56
C ALA A 91 -15.72 -7.98 13.82
N ASN A 92 -14.71 -8.24 14.67
CA ASN A 92 -14.88 -8.91 15.95
C ASN A 92 -15.73 -8.09 16.91
N ALA A 93 -15.55 -6.77 16.97
CA ALA A 93 -16.36 -5.88 17.78
C ALA A 93 -17.83 -5.83 17.30
N GLU A 94 -18.07 -5.81 15.99
CA GLU A 94 -19.42 -5.89 15.40
C GLU A 94 -20.10 -7.21 15.71
N TYR A 95 -19.36 -8.33 15.68
CA TYR A 95 -19.90 -9.62 16.15
C TYR A 95 -20.28 -9.58 17.62
N GLY A 96 -19.46 -8.93 18.47
CA GLY A 96 -19.80 -8.69 19.88
C GLY A 96 -21.08 -7.87 20.05
N VAL A 97 -21.28 -6.82 19.23
CA VAL A 97 -22.53 -6.03 19.22
C VAL A 97 -23.73 -6.88 18.82
N ALA A 98 -23.60 -7.73 17.79
CA ALA A 98 -24.69 -8.62 17.37
C ALA A 98 -25.07 -9.64 18.48
N ILE A 99 -24.07 -10.12 19.22
CA ILE A 99 -24.32 -10.96 20.42
C ILE A 99 -25.02 -10.17 21.51
N SER A 100 -24.59 -8.94 21.80
CA SER A 100 -25.14 -8.12 22.88
C SER A 100 -26.63 -7.84 22.69
N ARG A 101 -27.13 -7.77 21.46
CA ARG A 101 -28.56 -7.59 21.15
C ARG A 101 -29.43 -8.76 21.54
N LEU A 102 -28.85 -9.93 21.82
CA LEU A 102 -29.56 -11.12 22.32
C LEU A 102 -29.83 -11.04 23.84
N TYR A 103 -29.19 -10.11 24.56
CA TYR A 103 -29.29 -9.95 26.01
C TYR A 103 -30.16 -8.77 26.38
N PRO A 104 -30.65 -8.74 27.62
CA PRO A 104 -31.40 -7.58 28.14
C PRO A 104 -30.57 -6.30 28.04
N GLN A 105 -31.17 -5.24 27.50
CA GLN A 105 -30.59 -3.91 27.46
C GLN A 105 -31.09 -3.07 28.61
N LEU A 106 -30.17 -2.58 29.44
CA LEU A 106 -30.47 -1.63 30.52
C LEU A 106 -30.16 -0.22 30.02
N THR A 107 -31.22 0.61 30.00
CA THR A 107 -31.09 2.04 29.69
C THR A 107 -31.36 2.82 30.97
N LEU A 108 -30.40 3.70 31.35
CA LEU A 108 -30.54 4.63 32.47
C LEU A 108 -30.59 6.05 31.91
N SER A 109 -31.66 6.76 32.22
CA SER A 109 -31.87 8.14 31.80
C SER A 109 -32.01 9.05 33.03
N ALA A 110 -31.27 10.14 33.05
CA ALA A 110 -31.40 11.20 34.05
C ALA A 110 -31.70 12.52 33.33
N GLY A 111 -32.65 13.24 33.81
CA GLY A 111 -33.02 14.55 33.29
C GLY A 111 -33.08 15.59 34.43
N LEU A 112 -32.64 16.79 34.13
CA LEU A 112 -32.77 17.98 34.93
C LEU A 112 -33.38 19.07 34.07
N ALA A 113 -34.49 19.64 34.51
CA ALA A 113 -35.19 20.69 33.78
C ALA A 113 -35.69 21.77 34.76
N THR A 114 -35.96 22.95 34.26
CA THR A 114 -36.65 24.00 34.96
C THR A 114 -38.02 24.20 34.32
N GLN A 115 -39.09 24.29 35.16
CA GLN A 115 -40.44 24.55 34.68
C GLN A 115 -41.09 25.58 35.59
N ALA A 116 -41.62 26.65 35.03
CA ALA A 116 -42.30 27.72 35.77
C ALA A 116 -43.51 28.22 34.94
N LEU A 117 -44.49 28.85 35.65
CA LEU A 117 -45.65 29.46 35.02
C LEU A 117 -45.34 30.84 34.43
N THR A 118 -44.33 31.53 35.00
CA THR A 118 -43.86 32.83 34.52
C THR A 118 -42.37 32.82 34.21
N PRO A 119 -41.89 33.67 33.29
CA PRO A 119 -40.47 33.71 32.94
C PRO A 119 -39.57 34.09 34.11
N GLU A 120 -40.08 34.90 35.07
CA GLU A 120 -39.30 35.36 36.23
C GLU A 120 -39.02 34.24 37.23
N GLU A 121 -39.90 33.24 37.31
CA GLU A 121 -39.76 32.08 38.20
C GLU A 121 -38.89 30.97 37.61
N LEU A 122 -38.53 31.04 36.33
CA LEU A 122 -37.82 29.95 35.62
C LEU A 122 -36.44 29.66 36.24
N PHE A 123 -35.78 30.65 36.80
CA PHE A 123 -34.47 30.54 37.45
C PHE A 123 -34.54 30.50 38.97
N GLY A 124 -35.75 30.34 39.53
CA GLY A 124 -35.96 30.16 40.95
C GLY A 124 -35.70 28.71 41.43
N GLY A 125 -35.25 28.53 42.64
CA GLY A 125 -34.96 27.21 43.19
C GLY A 125 -36.14 26.23 43.26
N SER A 126 -37.41 26.74 43.23
CA SER A 126 -38.65 25.96 43.22
C SER A 126 -39.07 25.46 41.83
N SER A 127 -38.37 25.87 40.77
CA SER A 127 -38.68 25.49 39.36
C SER A 127 -37.91 24.27 38.89
N ILE A 128 -37.01 23.72 39.70
CA ILE A 128 -36.15 22.60 39.31
C ILE A 128 -36.90 21.28 39.43
N ILE A 129 -36.97 20.55 38.32
CA ILE A 129 -37.51 19.19 38.24
C ILE A 129 -36.37 18.26 37.87
N TRP A 130 -36.22 17.17 38.57
CA TRP A 130 -35.31 16.11 38.19
C TRP A 130 -36.05 14.78 38.05
N ASN A 131 -35.55 13.94 37.13
CA ASN A 131 -36.04 12.57 36.98
C ASN A 131 -34.88 11.62 36.79
N LEU A 132 -35.04 10.41 37.27
CA LEU A 132 -34.15 9.28 37.05
C LEU A 132 -35.00 8.09 36.64
N MET A 133 -34.77 7.52 35.49
CA MET A 133 -35.53 6.37 34.98
C MET A 133 -34.56 5.27 34.54
N GLY A 134 -34.82 4.06 35.02
CA GLY A 134 -34.18 2.83 34.57
C GLY A 134 -35.17 1.98 33.77
N GLN A 135 -34.78 1.53 32.60
CA GLN A 135 -35.58 0.67 31.74
C GLN A 135 -34.79 -0.55 31.33
N ILE A 136 -35.39 -1.74 31.44
CA ILE A 136 -34.84 -3.00 30.90
C ILE A 136 -35.71 -3.42 29.74
N THR A 137 -35.09 -3.63 28.59
CA THR A 137 -35.77 -4.11 27.37
C THR A 137 -35.07 -5.36 26.86
N GLN A 138 -35.84 -6.43 26.59
CA GLN A 138 -35.31 -7.67 25.98
C GLN A 138 -36.28 -8.14 24.91
N PRO A 139 -35.80 -8.37 23.67
CA PRO A 139 -36.57 -9.04 22.63
C PRO A 139 -36.70 -10.54 22.96
N LEU A 140 -37.94 -11.05 23.07
CA LEU A 140 -38.20 -12.46 23.41
C LEU A 140 -38.41 -13.34 22.16
N PHE A 141 -38.99 -12.77 21.09
CA PHE A 141 -39.36 -13.51 19.88
C PHE A 141 -38.99 -12.68 18.64
N ASP A 142 -37.70 -12.53 18.39
CA ASP A 142 -37.22 -11.88 17.19
C ASP A 142 -36.32 -12.84 16.39
N PRO A 143 -36.83 -13.43 15.28
CA PRO A 143 -36.08 -14.35 14.46
C PRO A 143 -34.95 -13.68 13.66
N ALA A 144 -34.93 -12.35 13.57
CA ALA A 144 -33.87 -11.60 12.90
C ALA A 144 -32.56 -11.63 13.70
N LEU A 145 -32.59 -11.59 15.03
CA LEU A 145 -31.40 -11.52 15.88
C LEU A 145 -30.44 -12.71 15.71
N PRO A 146 -30.89 -13.98 15.67
CA PRO A 146 -29.99 -15.11 15.34
C PRO A 146 -29.44 -15.04 13.92
N ALA A 147 -30.17 -14.47 12.98
CA ALA A 147 -29.69 -14.26 11.61
C ALA A 147 -28.61 -13.16 11.54
N GLU A 148 -28.81 -12.03 12.22
CA GLU A 148 -27.82 -10.98 12.37
C GLU A 148 -26.53 -11.48 13.01
N LYS A 149 -26.62 -12.29 14.09
CA LYS A 149 -25.45 -12.90 14.71
C LYS A 149 -24.68 -13.78 13.71
N ARG A 150 -25.40 -14.61 12.91
CA ARG A 150 -24.73 -15.46 11.87
C ARG A 150 -24.09 -14.62 10.78
N ALA A 151 -24.74 -13.53 10.36
CA ALA A 151 -24.20 -12.61 9.36
C ALA A 151 -22.93 -11.93 9.88
N ALA A 152 -22.94 -11.44 11.14
CA ALA A 152 -21.78 -10.84 11.77
C ALA A 152 -20.61 -11.83 11.94
N LEU A 153 -20.90 -13.11 12.28
CA LEU A 153 -19.89 -14.15 12.34
C LEU A 153 -19.28 -14.41 10.97
N ALA A 154 -20.08 -14.52 9.92
CA ALA A 154 -19.58 -14.70 8.56
C ALA A 154 -18.74 -13.49 8.09
N ALA A 155 -19.08 -12.27 8.50
CA ALA A 155 -18.27 -11.07 8.24
C ALA A 155 -16.92 -11.12 8.98
N PHE A 156 -16.90 -11.60 10.22
CA PHE A 156 -15.65 -11.84 10.96
C PHE A 156 -14.78 -12.90 10.28
N ASP A 157 -15.35 -14.03 9.85
CA ASP A 157 -14.61 -15.08 9.13
C ASP A 157 -14.02 -14.54 7.80
N ALA A 158 -14.77 -13.71 7.08
CA ALA A 158 -14.28 -13.05 5.87
C ALA A 158 -13.12 -12.08 6.16
N ALA A 159 -13.19 -11.29 7.24
CA ALA A 159 -12.12 -10.41 7.67
C ALA A 159 -10.87 -11.19 8.09
N ALA A 160 -11.03 -12.34 8.77
CA ALA A 160 -9.94 -13.22 9.15
C ALA A 160 -9.23 -13.83 7.93
N ALA A 161 -9.99 -14.28 6.94
CA ALA A 161 -9.44 -14.78 5.68
C ALA A 161 -8.69 -13.68 4.90
N ASN A 162 -9.22 -12.46 4.89
CA ASN A 162 -8.54 -11.31 4.28
C ASN A 162 -7.23 -10.97 5.00
N TYR A 163 -7.21 -10.97 6.33
CA TYR A 163 -5.98 -10.77 7.10
C TYR A 163 -4.91 -11.81 6.75
N GLN A 164 -5.29 -13.09 6.72
CA GLN A 164 -4.38 -14.18 6.31
C GLN A 164 -3.85 -13.97 4.88
N HIS A 165 -4.71 -13.57 3.95
CA HIS A 165 -4.31 -13.28 2.58
C HIS A 165 -3.28 -12.16 2.51
N VAL A 166 -3.50 -11.04 3.19
CA VAL A 166 -2.58 -9.90 3.23
C VAL A 166 -1.21 -10.30 3.80
N VAL A 167 -1.19 -11.11 4.89
CA VAL A 167 0.05 -11.61 5.47
C VAL A 167 0.82 -12.51 4.49
N LEU A 168 0.13 -13.45 3.82
CA LEU A 168 0.77 -14.33 2.85
C LEU A 168 1.31 -13.58 1.63
N GLU A 169 0.56 -12.58 1.13
CA GLU A 169 1.02 -11.69 0.06
C GLU A 169 2.24 -10.88 0.47
N ALA A 170 2.28 -10.38 1.70
CA ALA A 170 3.42 -9.67 2.24
C ALA A 170 4.68 -10.56 2.29
N LEU A 171 4.54 -11.80 2.75
CA LEU A 171 5.62 -12.78 2.79
C LEU A 171 6.10 -13.15 1.38
N ARG A 172 5.18 -13.36 0.44
CA ARG A 172 5.50 -13.62 -0.97
C ARG A 172 6.30 -12.46 -1.57
N ASN A 173 5.84 -11.22 -1.36
CA ASN A 173 6.52 -10.03 -1.87
C ASN A 173 7.97 -9.92 -1.35
N VAL A 174 8.19 -10.24 -0.08
CA VAL A 174 9.53 -10.27 0.50
C VAL A 174 10.41 -11.34 -0.15
N ALA A 175 9.89 -12.56 -0.32
CA ALA A 175 10.62 -13.65 -0.97
C ALA A 175 10.97 -13.31 -2.43
N ASP A 176 10.03 -12.72 -3.17
CA ASP A 176 10.23 -12.30 -4.56
C ASP A 176 11.31 -11.20 -4.68
N ILE A 177 11.32 -10.24 -3.74
CA ILE A 177 12.34 -9.18 -3.72
C ILE A 177 13.73 -9.74 -3.42
N LEU A 178 13.85 -10.63 -2.44
CA LEU A 178 15.14 -11.26 -2.11
C LEU A 178 15.71 -12.04 -3.31
N LYS A 179 14.87 -12.81 -3.99
CA LYS A 179 15.28 -13.52 -5.22
C LYS A 179 15.63 -12.58 -6.38
N ARG A 180 14.92 -11.45 -6.50
CA ARG A 180 15.25 -10.43 -7.48
C ARG A 180 16.62 -9.82 -7.22
N VAL A 181 16.93 -9.46 -5.98
CA VAL A 181 18.24 -8.89 -5.61
C VAL A 181 19.37 -9.86 -5.93
N GLU A 182 19.21 -11.16 -5.61
CA GLU A 182 20.18 -12.20 -5.97
C GLU A 182 20.40 -12.26 -7.50
N ASN A 183 19.33 -12.40 -8.26
CA ASN A 183 19.40 -12.49 -9.73
C ASN A 183 19.92 -11.20 -10.39
N ASP A 184 19.61 -10.02 -9.85
CA ASP A 184 20.09 -8.74 -10.36
C ASP A 184 21.60 -8.57 -10.10
N SER A 185 22.13 -9.13 -9.01
CA SER A 185 23.58 -9.19 -8.77
C SER A 185 24.30 -9.99 -9.86
N ASP A 186 23.82 -11.20 -10.17
CA ASP A 186 24.38 -12.05 -11.22
C ASP A 186 24.30 -11.38 -12.59
N ARG A 187 23.18 -10.71 -12.85
CA ARG A 187 22.95 -9.96 -14.08
C ARG A 187 23.90 -8.77 -14.23
N LEU A 188 24.15 -8.05 -13.13
CA LEU A 188 25.12 -6.95 -13.11
C LEU A 188 26.52 -7.42 -13.46
N GLU A 189 26.96 -8.55 -12.89
CA GLU A 189 28.26 -9.14 -13.21
C GLU A 189 28.37 -9.51 -14.68
N ALA A 190 27.33 -10.13 -15.25
CA ALA A 190 27.29 -10.49 -16.67
C ALA A 190 27.36 -9.25 -17.58
N PHE A 191 26.62 -8.18 -17.26
CA PHE A 191 26.68 -6.93 -18.03
C PHE A 191 28.05 -6.25 -17.92
N ALA A 192 28.64 -6.22 -16.72
CA ALA A 192 29.99 -5.67 -16.54
C ALA A 192 31.06 -6.45 -17.34
N ALA A 193 30.91 -7.77 -17.42
CA ALA A 193 31.79 -8.60 -18.27
C ALA A 193 31.61 -8.29 -19.76
N ALA A 194 30.36 -8.15 -20.22
CA ALA A 194 30.05 -7.81 -21.61
C ALA A 194 30.57 -6.41 -22.00
N ASP A 195 30.45 -5.44 -21.09
CA ASP A 195 30.99 -4.09 -21.32
C ASP A 195 32.49 -4.06 -21.43
N ARG A 196 33.20 -4.76 -20.53
CA ARG A 196 34.66 -4.93 -20.62
C ARG A 196 35.08 -5.56 -21.96
N ALA A 197 34.39 -6.60 -22.42
CA ALA A 197 34.67 -7.26 -23.69
C ALA A 197 34.47 -6.33 -24.90
N LYS A 198 33.39 -5.52 -24.89
CA LYS A 198 33.11 -4.52 -25.92
C LYS A 198 34.15 -3.41 -25.94
N SER A 199 34.57 -2.91 -24.80
CA SER A 199 35.58 -1.87 -24.67
C SER A 199 36.94 -2.38 -25.22
N ALA A 200 37.36 -3.58 -24.85
CA ALA A 200 38.57 -4.20 -25.36
C ALA A 200 38.52 -4.43 -26.90
N TRP A 201 37.36 -4.81 -27.42
CA TRP A 201 37.14 -4.94 -28.87
C TRP A 201 37.29 -3.60 -29.58
N LEU A 202 36.69 -2.52 -29.07
CA LEU A 202 36.82 -1.16 -29.64
C LEU A 202 38.25 -0.69 -29.65
N GLU A 203 39.01 -0.82 -28.56
CA GLU A 203 40.43 -0.46 -28.51
C GLU A 203 41.27 -1.23 -29.57
N THR A 204 40.94 -2.50 -29.82
CA THR A 204 41.63 -3.31 -30.80
C THR A 204 41.33 -2.84 -32.24
N MET A 205 40.10 -2.34 -32.49
CA MET A 205 39.69 -1.80 -33.77
C MET A 205 40.29 -0.41 -34.06
N GLU A 206 40.44 0.44 -33.04
CA GLU A 206 41.05 1.77 -33.17
C GLU A 206 42.56 1.71 -33.43
N ARG A 207 43.25 0.65 -33.02
CA ARG A 207 44.70 0.43 -33.23
C ARG A 207 45.06 -0.16 -34.59
N ARG A 208 44.07 -0.59 -35.37
CA ARG A 208 44.26 -1.11 -36.75
C ARG A 208 43.95 -0.04 -37.78
#